data_8903973836384c17a08b3f0eaa88ccc5
#
_entry.id   8903973836384c17a08b3f0eaa88ccc5
#
_cell.length_a   1.000
_cell.length_b   1.000
_cell.length_c   1.000
_cell.angle_alpha   90.00
_cell.angle_beta   90.00
_cell.angle_gamma   90.00
#
_symmetry.space_group_name_H-M   'P 1'
#
loop_
_entity.id
_entity.type
_entity.pdbx_description
1 polymer ?
#
loop_
_entity_poly.entity_id
_entity_poly.type
_entity_poly.pdbx_seq_one_letter_code
_entity_poly.pdbx_strand_id
1 'polypeptide(L)' 'MPASIDEIIKRRVVQQWLSGEARDKIAADNNIGSGTVSTIVDNYKI' A
#
# COMPACT_ATOMS: atom_id res chain seq x y z
N MET A 1 21.68 -0.84 -1.86
CA MET A 1 20.85 -1.65 -2.77
C MET A 1 19.56 -0.90 -3.08
N PRO A 2 19.13 -0.91 -4.32
CA PRO A 2 17.82 -0.31 -4.62
C PRO A 2 16.71 -1.11 -3.95
N ALA A 3 15.67 -0.42 -3.52
CA ALA A 3 14.50 -1.08 -2.96
C ALA A 3 13.83 -1.93 -4.05
N SER A 4 13.28 -3.06 -3.67
CA SER A 4 12.49 -3.87 -4.60
C SER A 4 11.20 -3.13 -4.96
N ILE A 5 10.56 -3.55 -6.06
CA ILE A 5 9.26 -2.98 -6.44
C ILE A 5 8.26 -3.14 -5.31
N ASP A 6 8.28 -4.27 -4.60
CA ASP A 6 7.40 -4.50 -3.46
C ASP A 6 7.61 -3.48 -2.35
N GLU A 7 8.86 -3.13 -2.08
CA GLU A 7 9.17 -2.14 -1.06
C GLU A 7 8.63 -0.76 -1.43
N ILE A 8 8.77 -0.38 -2.70
CA ILE A 8 8.28 0.89 -3.20
C ILE A 8 6.75 0.93 -3.09
N ILE A 9 6.08 -0.13 -3.49
CA ILE A 9 4.61 -0.21 -3.44
C ILE A 9 4.13 -0.15 -2.00
N LYS A 10 4.77 -0.87 -1.10
CA LYS A 10 4.40 -0.86 0.31
C LYS A 10 4.45 0.55 0.89
N ARG A 11 5.49 1.29 0.60
CA ARG A 11 5.63 2.66 1.09
C ARG A 11 4.53 3.56 0.53
N ARG A 12 4.23 3.43 -0.75
CA ARG A 12 3.18 4.23 -1.39
C ARG A 12 1.82 3.93 -0.78
N VAL A 13 1.53 2.65 -0.59
CA VAL A 13 0.26 2.23 0.00
C VAL A 13 0.11 2.80 1.41
N VAL A 14 1.14 2.68 2.24
CA VAL A 14 1.08 3.21 3.59
C VAL A 14 0.89 4.72 3.59
N GLN A 15 1.62 5.43 2.74
CA GLN A 15 1.48 6.89 2.65
C GLN A 15 0.08 7.30 2.24
N GLN A 16 -0.49 6.62 1.24
CA GLN A 16 -1.85 6.91 0.81
C GLN A 16 -2.86 6.60 1.90
N TRP A 17 -2.66 5.52 2.62
CA TRP A 17 -3.51 5.15 3.74
C TRP A 17 -3.49 6.23 4.82
N LEU A 18 -2.29 6.70 5.18
CA LEU A 18 -2.14 7.74 6.20
C LEU A 18 -2.72 9.08 5.75
N SER A 19 -2.79 9.31 4.45
CA SER A 19 -3.42 10.51 3.89
C SER A 19 -4.94 10.43 3.88
N GLY A 20 -5.52 9.31 4.27
CA GLY A 20 -6.96 9.14 4.34
C GLY A 20 -7.61 8.67 3.06
N GLU A 21 -6.85 8.15 2.10
CA GLU A 21 -7.42 7.67 0.85
C GLU A 21 -8.12 6.33 1.05
N ALA A 22 -9.15 6.10 0.25
CA ALA A 22 -9.91 4.86 0.31
C ALA A 22 -9.06 3.68 -0.17
N ARG A 23 -9.28 2.51 0.45
CA ARG A 23 -8.55 1.30 0.10
C ARG A 23 -8.67 0.97 -1.40
N ASP A 24 -9.87 1.07 -1.95
CA ASP A 24 -10.09 0.76 -3.36
C ASP A 24 -9.31 1.70 -4.28
N LYS A 25 -9.23 2.98 -3.91
CA LYS A 25 -8.46 3.94 -4.68
C LYS A 25 -6.97 3.63 -4.61
N ILE A 26 -6.48 3.30 -3.42
CA ILE A 26 -5.08 2.91 -3.23
C ILE A 26 -4.74 1.69 -4.10
N ALA A 27 -5.63 0.70 -4.10
CA ALA A 27 -5.43 -0.50 -4.89
C ALA A 27 -5.36 -0.17 -6.39
N ALA A 28 -6.27 0.65 -6.87
CA ALA A 28 -6.29 1.04 -8.28
C ALA A 28 -5.04 1.84 -8.67
N ASP A 29 -4.64 2.78 -7.82
CA ASP A 29 -3.47 3.62 -8.09
C ASP A 29 -2.17 2.82 -8.16
N ASN A 30 -2.10 1.74 -7.41
CA ASN A 30 -0.89 0.90 -7.36
C ASN A 30 -1.03 -0.39 -8.18
N ASN A 31 -2.15 -0.56 -8.85
CA ASN A 31 -2.42 -1.74 -9.69
C ASN A 31 -2.28 -3.04 -8.90
N ILE A 32 -2.85 -3.06 -7.71
CA ILE A 32 -2.87 -4.22 -6.83
C ILE A 32 -4.29 -4.47 -6.34
N GLY A 33 -4.53 -5.63 -5.77
CA GLY A 33 -5.85 -5.95 -5.21
C GLY A 33 -6.09 -5.25 -3.87
N SER A 34 -7.35 -5.01 -3.53
CA SER A 34 -7.70 -4.40 -2.25
C SER A 34 -7.29 -5.27 -1.08
N GLY A 35 -7.30 -6.60 -1.26
CA GLY A 35 -6.79 -7.51 -0.23
C GLY A 35 -5.31 -7.30 0.05
N THR A 36 -4.54 -7.01 -0.99
CA THR A 36 -3.12 -6.71 -0.85
C THR A 36 -2.91 -5.43 -0.06
N VAL A 37 -3.74 -4.41 -0.31
CA VAL A 37 -3.69 -3.16 0.46
C VAL A 37 -3.94 -3.45 1.93
N SER A 38 -4.96 -4.23 2.25
CA SER A 38 -5.27 -4.60 3.64
C SER A 38 -4.10 -5.31 4.30
N THR A 39 -3.47 -6.24 3.61
CA THR A 39 -2.33 -6.98 4.13
C THR A 39 -1.15 -6.04 4.44
N ILE A 40 -0.87 -5.13 3.52
CA ILE A 40 0.23 -4.18 3.69
C ILE A 40 -0.03 -3.28 4.90
N VAL A 41 -1.25 -2.77 5.02
CA VAL A 41 -1.62 -1.89 6.12
C VAL A 41 -1.57 -2.64 7.45
N ASP A 42 -2.06 -3.88 7.48
CA ASP A 42 -2.03 -4.69 8.70
C ASP A 42 -0.60 -4.96 9.15
N ASN A 43 0.31 -5.21 8.23
CA ASN A 43 1.71 -5.40 8.56
C ASN A 43 2.35 -4.12 9.09
N TYR A 44 1.88 -2.98 8.64
CA TYR A 44 2.36 -1.69 9.13
C TYR A 44 1.89 -1.39 10.55
N LYS A 45 0.73 -1.89 10.92
CA LYS A 45 0.10 -1.58 12.21
C LYS A 45 0.67 -2.36 13.40
N ILE A 46 1.76 -2.91 13.33
CA ILE A 46 2.35 -3.77 14.36
C ILE A 46 1.99 -3.37 15.79
#